data_b9b4518e4df6ef4680e80f96101fbefa
#
_entry.id   b9b4518e4df6ef4680e80f96101fbefa
#
_cell.length_a   1.000
_cell.length_b   1.000
_cell.length_c   1.000
_cell.angle_alpha   90.00
_cell.angle_beta   90.00
_cell.angle_gamma   90.00
#
_symmetry.space_group_name_H-M   'P 1'
#
loop_
_entity.id
_entity.type
_entity.pdbx_description
1 polymer ?
#
loop_
_entity_poly.entity_id
_entity_poly.type
_entity_poly.pdbx_seq_one_letter_code
_entity_poly.pdbx_strand_id
1 'polypeptide(L)'
;ANIALFLKKRGFKIYSLDNLSRKGSKYNLKLIQKENIKNYKIDIYNNNLIKKLPKFELIIDCCAEPAVESSKINFDRAINTNLIGTINILKKVKKDNSKIIFLSSSRVYSINAINQILNRKILNNKVLINKLINEKFDTNGAKTIYGVTKLASEMFIEEFSYAFNIKYIINRCGVISGPLQFGKQD
;
A
#
# COMPACT_ATOMS: atom_id res chain seq x y z
N ALA A 1 -1.44 4.44 -11.27
CA ALA A 1 -1.16 4.91 -12.64
C ALA A 1 0.24 5.51 -12.74
N ASN A 2 0.58 6.57 -11.99
CA ASN A 2 1.84 7.32 -12.14
C ASN A 2 3.10 6.45 -12.08
N ILE A 3 3.21 5.52 -11.12
CA ILE A 3 4.34 4.57 -11.03
C ILE A 3 4.43 3.72 -12.31
N ALA A 4 3.29 3.21 -12.80
CA ALA A 4 3.26 2.39 -14.01
C ALA A 4 3.75 3.15 -15.24
N LEU A 5 3.28 4.39 -15.44
CA LEU A 5 3.70 5.27 -16.54
C LEU A 5 5.19 5.63 -16.43
N PHE A 6 5.66 5.94 -15.23
CA PHE A 6 7.05 6.27 -14.99
C PHE A 6 8.00 5.11 -15.31
N LEU A 7 7.67 3.90 -14.87
CA LEU A 7 8.47 2.72 -15.14
C LEU A 7 8.40 2.30 -16.63
N LYS A 8 7.23 2.44 -17.26
CA LYS A 8 7.07 2.18 -18.70
C LYS A 8 7.99 3.05 -19.54
N LYS A 9 8.06 4.36 -19.23
CA LYS A 9 8.98 5.30 -19.90
C LYS A 9 10.47 4.94 -19.72
N ARG A 10 10.81 4.13 -18.74
CA ARG A 10 12.16 3.60 -18.49
C ARG A 10 12.42 2.23 -19.13
N GLY A 11 11.52 1.78 -19.99
CA GLY A 11 11.69 0.53 -20.73
C GLY A 11 11.24 -0.73 -20.01
N PHE A 12 10.68 -0.63 -18.80
CA PHE A 12 10.16 -1.81 -18.11
C PHE A 12 8.88 -2.35 -18.77
N LYS A 13 8.74 -3.67 -18.78
CA LYS A 13 7.50 -4.33 -19.16
C LYS A 13 6.53 -4.30 -17.97
N ILE A 14 5.47 -3.49 -18.09
CA ILE A 14 4.55 -3.20 -16.99
C ILE A 14 3.18 -3.83 -17.23
N TYR A 15 2.62 -4.35 -16.15
CA TYR A 15 1.24 -4.75 -16.02
C TYR A 15 0.61 -4.00 -14.85
N SER A 16 -0.68 -3.71 -14.95
CA SER A 16 -1.47 -3.12 -13.88
C SER A 16 -2.54 -4.09 -13.42
N LEU A 17 -2.87 -4.03 -12.15
CA LEU A 17 -4.03 -4.69 -11.55
C LEU A 17 -4.83 -3.66 -10.79
N ASP A 18 -6.12 -3.55 -11.08
CA ASP A 18 -7.05 -2.62 -10.41
C ASP A 18 -8.48 -3.14 -10.63
N ASN A 19 -9.30 -3.16 -9.59
CA ASN A 19 -10.71 -3.57 -9.70
C ASN A 19 -11.60 -2.48 -10.31
N LEU A 20 -11.07 -1.27 -10.49
CA LEU A 20 -11.73 -0.09 -11.03
C LEU A 20 -12.97 0.36 -10.22
N SER A 21 -13.01 0.04 -8.95
CA SER A 21 -14.13 0.38 -8.06
C SER A 21 -14.19 1.86 -7.70
N ARG A 22 -13.06 2.57 -7.72
CA ARG A 22 -13.00 3.99 -7.39
C ARG A 22 -13.33 4.87 -8.59
N LYS A 23 -14.03 5.98 -8.33
CA LYS A 23 -14.52 6.91 -9.36
C LYS A 23 -13.42 7.38 -10.33
N GLY A 24 -12.21 7.66 -9.84
CA GLY A 24 -11.07 8.11 -10.65
C GLY A 24 -10.35 7.01 -11.45
N SER A 25 -10.53 5.73 -11.09
CA SER A 25 -9.76 4.61 -11.67
C SER A 25 -9.96 4.47 -13.17
N LYS A 26 -11.17 4.76 -13.69
CA LYS A 26 -11.46 4.68 -15.13
C LYS A 26 -10.65 5.70 -15.97
N TYR A 27 -10.40 6.89 -15.43
CA TYR A 27 -9.56 7.89 -16.11
C TYR A 27 -8.09 7.43 -16.11
N ASN A 28 -7.61 6.96 -14.97
CA ASN A 28 -6.26 6.41 -14.85
C ASN A 28 -6.06 5.19 -15.77
N LEU A 29 -7.09 4.34 -15.92
CA LEU A 29 -7.06 3.21 -16.86
C LEU A 29 -6.83 3.67 -18.30
N LYS A 30 -7.57 4.69 -18.77
CA LYS A 30 -7.39 5.23 -20.13
C LYS A 30 -5.96 5.70 -20.38
N LEU A 31 -5.30 6.28 -19.38
CA LEU A 31 -3.92 6.76 -19.52
C LEU A 31 -2.92 5.61 -19.63
N ILE A 32 -3.03 4.60 -18.78
CA ILE A 32 -2.11 3.46 -18.85
C ILE A 32 -2.33 2.62 -20.12
N GLN A 33 -3.56 2.56 -20.61
CA GLN A 33 -3.89 1.89 -21.89
C GLN A 33 -3.26 2.58 -23.11
N LYS A 34 -3.20 3.92 -23.12
CA LYS A 34 -2.50 4.69 -24.18
C LYS A 34 -1.02 4.31 -24.29
N GLU A 35 -0.40 3.91 -23.19
CA GLU A 35 0.98 3.45 -23.12
C GLU A 35 1.11 1.92 -23.31
N ASN A 36 0.07 1.26 -23.83
CA ASN A 36 0.02 -0.19 -24.02
C ASN A 36 0.30 -1.00 -22.75
N ILE A 37 -0.09 -0.47 -21.58
CA ILE A 37 -0.03 -1.19 -20.30
C ILE A 37 -1.33 -1.97 -20.11
N LYS A 38 -1.23 -3.30 -20.11
CA LYS A 38 -2.38 -4.18 -19.86
C LYS A 38 -2.82 -4.07 -18.39
N ASN A 39 -4.10 -3.80 -18.16
CA ASN A 39 -4.71 -3.87 -16.84
C ASN A 39 -5.50 -5.18 -16.68
N TYR A 40 -5.27 -5.86 -15.56
CA TYR A 40 -6.11 -6.96 -15.10
C TYR A 40 -7.17 -6.39 -14.16
N LYS A 41 -8.44 -6.43 -14.58
CA LYS A 41 -9.57 -6.00 -13.73
C LYS A 41 -9.87 -7.10 -12.71
N ILE A 42 -9.16 -7.08 -11.59
CA ILE A 42 -9.24 -8.10 -10.53
C ILE A 42 -9.26 -7.39 -9.19
N ASP A 43 -10.04 -7.92 -8.27
CA ASP A 43 -9.98 -7.53 -6.88
C ASP A 43 -8.88 -8.31 -6.16
N ILE A 44 -8.03 -7.60 -5.41
CA ILE A 44 -6.82 -8.16 -4.79
C ILE A 44 -7.13 -9.28 -3.79
N TYR A 45 -8.31 -9.29 -3.17
CA TYR A 45 -8.70 -10.38 -2.28
C TYR A 45 -9.17 -11.65 -3.01
N ASN A 46 -9.36 -11.61 -4.34
CA ASN A 46 -9.72 -12.80 -5.12
C ASN A 46 -8.48 -13.65 -5.45
N ASN A 47 -8.12 -14.52 -4.51
CA ASN A 47 -6.93 -15.37 -4.65
C ASN A 47 -6.95 -16.25 -5.90
N ASN A 48 -8.12 -16.75 -6.33
CA ASN A 48 -8.22 -17.62 -7.48
C ASN A 48 -7.85 -16.92 -8.80
N LEU A 49 -8.18 -15.62 -8.91
CA LEU A 49 -7.79 -14.80 -10.06
C LEU A 49 -6.33 -14.36 -9.98
N ILE A 50 -5.84 -14.01 -8.78
CA ILE A 50 -4.43 -13.64 -8.56
C ILE A 50 -3.50 -14.79 -8.96
N LYS A 51 -3.83 -16.04 -8.62
CA LYS A 51 -3.03 -17.23 -8.97
C LYS A 51 -2.88 -17.45 -10.48
N LYS A 52 -3.85 -16.98 -11.30
CA LYS A 52 -3.86 -17.12 -12.76
C LYS A 52 -3.05 -16.04 -13.48
N LEU A 53 -2.60 -15.02 -12.78
CA LEU A 53 -1.75 -13.98 -13.36
C LEU A 53 -0.41 -14.58 -13.84
N PRO A 54 0.22 -13.99 -14.88
CA PRO A 54 1.55 -14.39 -15.32
C PRO A 54 2.58 -14.23 -14.23
N LYS A 55 3.76 -14.81 -14.44
CA LYS A 55 4.90 -14.62 -13.54
C LYS A 55 5.43 -13.20 -13.64
N PHE A 56 5.78 -12.62 -12.49
CA PHE A 56 6.41 -11.30 -12.38
C PHE A 56 7.74 -11.39 -11.63
N GLU A 57 8.69 -10.53 -11.95
CA GLU A 57 9.96 -10.41 -11.23
C GLU A 57 9.82 -9.51 -10.00
N LEU A 58 8.97 -8.49 -10.11
CA LEU A 58 8.70 -7.52 -9.07
C LEU A 58 7.22 -7.20 -9.02
N ILE A 59 6.65 -7.17 -7.82
CA ILE A 59 5.30 -6.69 -7.57
C ILE A 59 5.38 -5.44 -6.69
N ILE A 60 4.73 -4.36 -7.13
CA ILE A 60 4.58 -3.13 -6.35
C ILE A 60 3.13 -3.09 -5.87
N ASP A 61 2.92 -3.37 -4.59
CA ASP A 61 1.59 -3.37 -3.99
C ASP A 61 1.22 -1.96 -3.51
N CYS A 62 0.36 -1.32 -4.31
CA CYS A 62 -0.23 -0.01 -4.04
C CYS A 62 -1.72 -0.12 -3.66
N CYS A 63 -2.24 -1.35 -3.55
CA CYS A 63 -3.65 -1.55 -3.29
C CYS A 63 -3.99 -1.19 -1.84
N ALA A 64 -5.07 -0.44 -1.68
CA ALA A 64 -5.63 -0.17 -0.36
C ALA A 64 -7.06 0.36 -0.45
N GLU A 65 -7.83 0.13 0.61
CA GLU A 65 -8.94 0.97 1.03
C GLU A 65 -8.36 2.02 1.99
N PRO A 66 -8.02 3.23 1.51
CA PRO A 66 -7.17 4.18 2.25
C PRO A 66 -7.94 5.06 3.22
N ALA A 67 -9.26 5.19 3.05
CA ALA A 67 -10.05 6.12 3.82
C ALA A 67 -10.26 5.62 5.25
N VAL A 68 -9.80 6.42 6.23
CA VAL A 68 -9.94 6.12 7.65
C VAL A 68 -11.41 6.06 8.04
N GLU A 69 -12.22 7.01 7.55
CA GLU A 69 -13.66 7.06 7.86
C GLU A 69 -14.42 5.90 7.21
N SER A 70 -14.16 5.60 5.93
CA SER A 70 -14.80 4.45 5.28
C SER A 70 -14.39 3.12 5.92
N SER A 71 -13.18 3.02 6.48
CA SER A 71 -12.72 1.84 7.21
C SER A 71 -13.46 1.65 8.55
N LYS A 72 -13.98 2.71 9.18
CA LYS A 72 -14.83 2.60 10.36
C LYS A 72 -16.23 2.08 10.00
N ILE A 73 -16.76 2.52 8.86
CA ILE A 73 -18.11 2.15 8.41
C ILE A 73 -18.12 0.73 7.81
N ASN A 74 -17.09 0.38 7.05
CA ASN A 74 -16.95 -0.91 6.38
C ASN A 74 -15.57 -1.51 6.64
N PHE A 75 -15.36 -2.00 7.86
CA PHE A 75 -14.08 -2.59 8.27
C PHE A 75 -13.77 -3.89 7.54
N ASP A 76 -14.77 -4.67 7.15
CA ASP A 76 -14.58 -5.91 6.37
C ASP A 76 -13.90 -5.62 5.04
N ARG A 77 -14.32 -4.55 4.36
CA ARG A 77 -13.69 -4.14 3.11
C ARG A 77 -12.23 -3.72 3.33
N ALA A 78 -11.94 -2.99 4.40
CA ALA A 78 -10.58 -2.62 4.74
C ALA A 78 -9.71 -3.83 5.05
N ILE A 79 -10.20 -4.79 5.84
CA ILE A 79 -9.50 -6.04 6.14
C ILE A 79 -9.28 -6.85 4.86
N ASN A 80 -10.31 -7.08 4.08
CA ASN A 80 -10.23 -7.87 2.86
C ASN A 80 -9.26 -7.27 1.84
N THR A 81 -9.33 -5.95 1.61
CA THR A 81 -8.46 -5.29 0.64
C THR A 81 -7.03 -5.16 1.16
N ASN A 82 -6.84 -4.60 2.37
CA ASN A 82 -5.52 -4.20 2.83
C ASN A 82 -4.71 -5.38 3.40
N LEU A 83 -5.37 -6.33 4.09
CA LEU A 83 -4.68 -7.45 4.72
C LEU A 83 -4.78 -8.72 3.89
N ILE A 84 -6.00 -9.22 3.63
CA ILE A 84 -6.19 -10.48 2.88
C ILE A 84 -5.66 -10.32 1.46
N GLY A 85 -5.89 -9.16 0.83
CA GLY A 85 -5.33 -8.83 -0.47
C GLY A 85 -3.80 -8.92 -0.50
N THR A 86 -3.12 -8.29 0.47
CA THR A 86 -1.66 -8.36 0.58
C THR A 86 -1.18 -9.80 0.83
N ILE A 87 -1.87 -10.59 1.66
CA ILE A 87 -1.54 -12.02 1.86
C ILE A 87 -1.65 -12.79 0.54
N ASN A 88 -2.65 -12.50 -0.29
CA ASN A 88 -2.79 -13.15 -1.61
C ASN A 88 -1.64 -12.76 -2.56
N ILE A 89 -1.21 -11.49 -2.52
CA ILE A 89 -0.03 -11.04 -3.25
C ILE A 89 1.23 -11.74 -2.74
N LEU A 90 1.41 -11.92 -1.43
CA LEU A 90 2.56 -12.65 -0.87
C LEU A 90 2.59 -14.12 -1.32
N LYS A 91 1.43 -14.79 -1.38
CA LYS A 91 1.34 -16.14 -1.96
C LYS A 91 1.78 -16.15 -3.43
N LYS A 92 1.43 -15.12 -4.20
CA LYS A 92 1.85 -14.96 -5.60
C LYS A 92 3.35 -14.66 -5.69
N VAL A 93 3.87 -13.77 -4.85
CA VAL A 93 5.31 -13.44 -4.74
C VAL A 93 6.12 -14.71 -4.46
N LYS A 94 5.70 -15.52 -3.49
CA LYS A 94 6.33 -16.81 -3.20
C LYS A 94 6.31 -17.74 -4.40
N LYS A 95 5.14 -17.94 -5.03
CA LYS A 95 4.98 -18.81 -6.20
C LYS A 95 5.89 -18.40 -7.36
N ASP A 96 6.01 -17.11 -7.60
CA ASP A 96 6.77 -16.57 -8.74
C ASP A 96 8.26 -16.42 -8.45
N ASN A 97 8.67 -16.52 -7.19
CA ASN A 97 10.00 -16.12 -6.71
C ASN A 97 10.29 -14.64 -7.02
N SER A 98 9.30 -13.78 -6.78
CA SER A 98 9.34 -12.35 -7.06
C SER A 98 9.92 -11.57 -5.88
N LYS A 99 10.23 -10.29 -6.13
CA LYS A 99 10.44 -9.27 -5.10
C LYS A 99 9.13 -8.51 -4.86
N ILE A 100 9.01 -7.86 -3.69
CA ILE A 100 7.85 -7.02 -3.39
C ILE A 100 8.27 -5.65 -2.87
N ILE A 101 7.61 -4.60 -3.36
CA ILE A 101 7.60 -3.26 -2.77
C ILE A 101 6.19 -3.00 -2.27
N PHE A 102 6.06 -2.77 -0.97
CA PHE A 102 4.78 -2.53 -0.32
C PHE A 102 4.64 -1.07 0.10
N LEU A 103 3.57 -0.42 -0.36
CA LEU A 103 3.23 0.92 0.09
C LEU A 103 2.41 0.82 1.39
N SER A 104 3.11 0.94 2.50
CA SER A 104 2.53 1.09 3.81
C SER A 104 2.19 2.56 4.11
N SER A 105 2.02 2.93 5.35
CA SER A 105 1.52 4.23 5.76
C SER A 105 2.10 4.68 7.09
N SER A 106 2.24 5.99 7.29
CA SER A 106 2.52 6.57 8.60
C SER A 106 1.41 6.32 9.64
N ARG A 107 0.22 5.85 9.21
CA ARG A 107 -0.87 5.46 10.12
C ARG A 107 -0.59 4.18 10.92
N VAL A 108 0.52 3.49 10.67
CA VAL A 108 0.98 2.36 11.48
C VAL A 108 1.51 2.78 12.84
N TYR A 109 1.90 4.04 13.00
CA TYR A 109 2.44 4.56 14.25
C TYR A 109 1.36 4.78 15.32
N SER A 110 1.77 4.70 16.57
CA SER A 110 0.92 4.89 17.76
C SER A 110 0.36 6.31 17.82
N ILE A 111 -0.97 6.44 17.87
CA ILE A 111 -1.65 7.74 18.06
C ILE A 111 -1.22 8.37 19.40
N ASN A 112 -1.16 7.57 20.46
CA ASN A 112 -0.79 8.08 21.79
C ASN A 112 0.65 8.59 21.82
N ALA A 113 1.59 7.86 21.23
CA ALA A 113 2.98 8.28 21.18
C ALA A 113 3.16 9.57 20.35
N ILE A 114 2.45 9.70 19.22
CA ILE A 114 2.43 10.93 18.43
C ILE A 114 1.88 12.10 19.27
N ASN A 115 0.73 11.91 19.93
CA ASN A 115 0.10 12.95 20.76
C ASN A 115 1.00 13.38 21.93
N GLN A 116 1.73 12.46 22.54
CA GLN A 116 2.71 12.79 23.59
C GLN A 116 3.82 13.72 23.08
N ILE A 117 4.32 13.51 21.86
CA ILE A 117 5.30 14.40 21.23
C ILE A 117 4.67 15.76 20.95
N LEU A 118 3.46 15.77 20.39
CA LEU A 118 2.75 17.00 20.05
C LEU A 118 2.46 17.86 21.28
N ASN A 119 2.11 17.25 22.41
CA ASN A 119 1.80 17.95 23.65
C ASN A 119 3.05 18.47 24.41
N ARG A 120 4.24 17.95 24.12
CA ARG A 120 5.49 18.38 24.76
C ARG A 120 6.04 19.64 24.14
N LYS A 121 5.34 20.70 23.83
CA LYS A 121 5.84 22.03 23.35
C LYS A 121 7.18 22.06 22.55
N ILE A 122 7.68 20.90 22.12
CA ILE A 122 8.91 20.70 21.34
C ILE A 122 8.71 21.11 19.88
N LEU A 123 7.49 21.52 19.55
CA LEU A 123 6.96 21.70 18.19
C LEU A 123 7.51 22.88 17.39
N ASN A 124 8.27 23.78 18.01
CA ASN A 124 8.85 24.91 17.27
C ASN A 124 10.04 24.51 16.36
N ASN A 125 10.47 23.26 16.41
CA ASN A 125 11.60 22.79 15.60
C ASN A 125 11.22 21.57 14.72
N LYS A 126 10.84 21.84 13.48
CA LYS A 126 10.49 20.80 12.47
C LYS A 126 11.59 19.75 12.28
N VAL A 127 12.84 20.13 12.41
CA VAL A 127 14.00 19.23 12.28
C VAL A 127 14.01 18.20 13.40
N LEU A 128 13.65 18.61 14.62
CA LEU A 128 13.59 17.71 15.77
C LEU A 128 12.46 16.69 15.62
N ILE A 129 11.30 17.10 15.12
CA ILE A 129 10.15 16.21 14.87
C ILE A 129 10.52 15.12 13.87
N ASN A 130 11.17 15.45 12.77
CA ASN A 130 11.60 14.49 11.76
C ASN A 130 12.63 13.48 12.29
N LYS A 131 13.46 13.88 13.28
CA LYS A 131 14.37 12.95 13.96
C LYS A 131 13.66 12.03 14.96
N LEU A 132 12.55 12.48 15.55
CA LEU A 132 11.78 11.73 16.53
C LEU A 132 10.84 10.71 15.87
N ILE A 133 10.22 11.06 14.73
CA ILE A 133 9.30 10.19 14.00
C ILE A 133 10.02 9.63 12.77
N ASN A 134 10.62 8.47 12.92
CA ASN A 134 11.31 7.72 11.88
C ASN A 134 10.76 6.29 11.80
N GLU A 135 11.37 5.42 11.01
CA GLU A 135 10.91 4.05 10.79
C GLU A 135 10.92 3.17 12.05
N LYS A 136 11.69 3.57 13.07
CA LYS A 136 11.75 2.88 14.39
C LYS A 136 10.77 3.46 15.41
N PHE A 137 9.97 4.46 15.00
CA PHE A 137 8.99 5.07 15.90
C PHE A 137 7.94 4.05 16.34
N ASP A 138 7.42 4.25 17.57
CA ASP A 138 6.51 3.34 18.24
C ASP A 138 5.27 2.99 17.42
N THR A 139 5.07 1.71 17.21
CA THR A 139 3.90 1.12 16.54
C THR A 139 2.95 0.42 17.53
N ASN A 140 3.19 0.51 18.84
CA ASN A 140 2.32 -0.09 19.85
C ASN A 140 1.13 0.83 20.18
N GLY A 141 0.05 0.23 20.72
CA GLY A 141 -1.13 0.96 21.14
C GLY A 141 -2.12 1.31 20.01
N ALA A 142 -3.03 2.23 20.31
CA ALA A 142 -4.14 2.56 19.41
C ALA A 142 -3.68 3.19 18.11
N LYS A 143 -4.33 2.75 17.02
CA LYS A 143 -4.24 3.29 15.66
C LYS A 143 -5.62 3.19 15.01
N THR A 144 -5.72 3.65 13.77
CA THR A 144 -6.95 3.47 13.00
C THR A 144 -7.06 2.02 12.49
N ILE A 145 -8.27 1.55 12.14
CA ILE A 145 -8.47 0.24 11.50
C ILE A 145 -7.58 0.12 10.24
N TYR A 146 -7.54 1.18 9.43
CA TYR A 146 -6.61 1.26 8.30
C TYR A 146 -5.14 1.05 8.72
N GLY A 147 -4.70 1.73 9.77
CA GLY A 147 -3.33 1.60 10.29
C GLY A 147 -3.02 0.18 10.76
N VAL A 148 -3.95 -0.47 11.46
CA VAL A 148 -3.80 -1.86 11.91
C VAL A 148 -3.67 -2.81 10.72
N THR A 149 -4.52 -2.68 9.69
CA THR A 149 -4.43 -3.56 8.51
C THR A 149 -3.11 -3.41 7.77
N LYS A 150 -2.58 -2.18 7.67
CA LYS A 150 -1.26 -1.94 7.05
C LYS A 150 -0.12 -2.49 7.89
N LEU A 151 -0.15 -2.30 9.23
CA LEU A 151 0.88 -2.85 10.12
C LEU A 151 0.87 -4.39 10.12
N ALA A 152 -0.30 -5.00 10.18
CA ALA A 152 -0.42 -6.46 10.07
C ALA A 152 0.15 -6.97 8.74
N SER A 153 -0.07 -6.25 7.65
CA SER A 153 0.52 -6.59 6.35
C SER A 153 2.06 -6.50 6.36
N GLU A 154 2.64 -5.51 7.04
CA GLU A 154 4.09 -5.42 7.23
C GLU A 154 4.63 -6.66 7.94
N MET A 155 4.01 -7.06 9.05
CA MET A 155 4.39 -8.25 9.82
C MET A 155 4.33 -9.52 8.96
N PHE A 156 3.29 -9.69 8.15
CA PHE A 156 3.21 -10.81 7.20
C PHE A 156 4.31 -10.77 6.13
N ILE A 157 4.67 -9.59 5.62
CA ILE A 157 5.74 -9.44 4.64
C ILE A 157 7.09 -9.84 5.26
N GLU A 158 7.36 -9.40 6.48
CA GLU A 158 8.59 -9.74 7.22
C GLU A 158 8.67 -11.24 7.47
N GLU A 159 7.59 -11.87 7.94
CA GLU A 159 7.55 -13.32 8.19
C GLU A 159 7.67 -14.13 6.90
N PHE A 160 7.01 -13.73 5.81
CA PHE A 160 7.18 -14.38 4.50
C PHE A 160 8.60 -14.22 3.96
N SER A 161 9.24 -13.08 4.21
CA SER A 161 10.65 -12.88 3.86
C SER A 161 11.55 -13.84 4.60
N TYR A 162 11.37 -13.97 5.91
CA TYR A 162 12.13 -14.90 6.75
C TYR A 162 11.91 -16.36 6.32
N ALA A 163 10.64 -16.76 6.21
CA ALA A 163 10.28 -18.15 5.94
C ALA A 163 10.60 -18.61 4.50
N PHE A 164 10.58 -17.70 3.51
CA PHE A 164 10.67 -18.04 2.09
C PHE A 164 11.75 -17.27 1.33
N ASN A 165 12.64 -16.56 2.03
CA ASN A 165 13.72 -15.74 1.44
C ASN A 165 13.24 -14.75 0.37
N ILE A 166 12.11 -14.07 0.64
CA ILE A 166 11.54 -13.08 -0.26
C ILE A 166 12.21 -11.72 -0.01
N LYS A 167 12.71 -11.09 -1.08
CA LYS A 167 13.24 -9.72 -0.99
C LYS A 167 12.10 -8.70 -1.00
N TYR A 168 12.10 -7.78 -0.05
CA TYR A 168 11.05 -6.78 0.10
C TYR A 168 11.58 -5.39 0.43
N ILE A 169 10.73 -4.40 0.16
CA ILE A 169 10.84 -3.03 0.67
C ILE A 169 9.47 -2.63 1.20
N ILE A 170 9.42 -2.05 2.40
CA ILE A 170 8.23 -1.46 3.00
C ILE A 170 8.43 0.05 3.07
N ASN A 171 7.54 0.79 2.40
CA ASN A 171 7.53 2.26 2.42
C ASN A 171 6.40 2.75 3.32
N ARG A 172 6.71 3.25 4.52
CA ARG A 172 5.75 3.92 5.41
C ARG A 172 5.49 5.34 4.95
N CYS A 173 4.67 5.47 3.92
CA CYS A 173 4.39 6.75 3.29
C CYS A 173 3.54 7.66 4.20
N GLY A 174 3.84 8.96 4.17
CA GLY A 174 2.94 10.00 4.66
C GLY A 174 1.75 10.19 3.71
N VAL A 175 1.12 11.37 3.73
CA VAL A 175 0.07 11.69 2.76
C VAL A 175 0.70 11.85 1.38
N ILE A 176 0.34 10.96 0.47
CA ILE A 176 0.77 11.00 -0.93
C ILE A 176 -0.31 11.72 -1.73
N SER A 177 0.10 12.71 -2.51
CA SER A 177 -0.75 13.38 -3.49
C SER A 177 -0.05 13.45 -4.84
N GLY A 178 -0.82 13.61 -5.90
CA GLY A 178 -0.24 13.68 -7.24
C GLY A 178 -1.25 13.95 -8.33
N PRO A 179 -0.78 14.11 -9.58
CA PRO A 179 -1.63 14.32 -10.72
C PRO A 179 -2.73 13.25 -10.83
N LEU A 180 -3.94 13.67 -11.21
CA LEU A 180 -5.09 12.82 -11.42
C LEU A 180 -5.66 12.14 -10.15
N GLN A 181 -5.30 12.65 -9.00
CA GLN A 181 -6.00 12.34 -7.76
C GLN A 181 -7.25 13.21 -7.67
N PHE A 182 -8.41 12.59 -7.60
CA PHE A 182 -9.67 13.29 -7.41
C PHE A 182 -9.88 13.54 -5.92
N GLY A 183 -9.99 14.80 -5.54
CA GLY A 183 -10.36 15.20 -4.17
C GLY A 183 -11.81 14.78 -3.83
N LYS A 184 -12.20 14.86 -2.56
CA LYS A 184 -13.53 14.49 -2.03
C LYS A 184 -13.87 12.99 -2.13
N GLN A 185 -12.91 12.11 -1.98
CA GLN A 185 -13.16 10.65 -1.96
C GLN A 185 -12.74 9.97 -0.65
N ASP A 186 -12.28 10.76 0.31
CA ASP A 186 -11.86 10.28 1.63
C ASP A 186 -12.74 10.90 2.71
#